data_1cd19e440df1fb4859622cfa8c3c589b
#
_entry.id   1cd19e440df1fb4859622cfa8c3c589b
#
_cell.length_a   1.000
_cell.length_b   1.000
_cell.length_c   1.000
_cell.angle_alpha   90.00
_cell.angle_beta   90.00
_cell.angle_gamma   90.00
#
_symmetry.space_group_name_H-M   'P 1'
#
loop_
_entity.id
_entity.type
_entity.pdbx_description
1 polymer ?
#
loop_
_entity_poly.entity_id
_entity_poly.type
_entity_poly.pdbx_seq_one_letter_code
_entity_poly.pdbx_strand_id
1 'polypeptide(L)'
;MKTIRCLLVDDEELALDILEMYLTKFQGFEIVGRCICAQEVDIILQSQKIDLIFLDIQMPGINGMAWIKTKNSPTLPKIIFCTAFDSFAVESYEVNTIDYLLKPISFDRFKKAIKKVQYTFQKELISTNKEEQYISIRSERKFHKIAIKDILYFHSLSNYYIVITQSSKYIVYGSLSKLEHRLPQNSFIRIHRSYLVAKSRIEALSSTEVIISGKNLPIGKKYRENLNPIKLQIQ
;
A
#
# COMPACT_ATOMS: atom_id res chain seq x y z
N MET A 1 -2.38 0.44 21.48
CA MET A 1 -2.70 0.05 20.07
C MET A 1 -3.01 1.34 19.32
N LYS A 2 -2.61 1.46 18.07
CA LYS A 2 -2.97 2.64 17.25
C LYS A 2 -4.47 2.57 16.94
N THR A 3 -5.22 3.65 17.19
CA THR A 3 -6.64 3.75 16.84
C THR A 3 -6.81 3.79 15.33
N ILE A 4 -7.73 2.98 14.79
CA ILE A 4 -8.08 2.90 13.36
C ILE A 4 -9.18 3.92 13.12
N ARG A 5 -8.89 4.93 12.29
CA ARG A 5 -9.81 6.02 11.96
C ARG A 5 -10.71 5.60 10.81
N CYS A 6 -12.01 5.51 11.11
CA CYS A 6 -13.03 4.97 10.23
C CYS A 6 -13.94 6.06 9.68
N LEU A 7 -14.24 6.00 8.39
CA LEU A 7 -15.26 6.79 7.73
C LEU A 7 -16.42 5.87 7.31
N LEU A 8 -17.65 6.28 7.61
CA LEU A 8 -18.86 5.57 7.21
C LEU A 8 -19.48 6.30 6.03
N VAL A 9 -19.80 5.57 4.96
CA VAL A 9 -20.28 6.18 3.69
C VAL A 9 -21.46 5.36 3.16
N ASP A 10 -22.66 5.93 3.24
CA ASP A 10 -23.91 5.30 2.83
C ASP A 10 -24.97 6.39 2.67
N ASP A 11 -25.79 6.38 1.64
CA ASP A 11 -26.87 7.37 1.47
C ASP A 11 -28.09 7.06 2.37
N GLU A 12 -28.17 5.86 2.96
CA GLU A 12 -29.17 5.48 3.93
C GLU A 12 -28.70 5.76 5.36
N GLU A 13 -29.28 6.76 6.04
CA GLU A 13 -28.91 7.09 7.43
C GLU A 13 -29.04 5.89 8.37
N LEU A 14 -30.06 5.04 8.20
CA LEU A 14 -30.27 3.85 9.01
C LEU A 14 -29.09 2.87 8.87
N ALA A 15 -28.52 2.73 7.68
CA ALA A 15 -27.34 1.88 7.46
C ALA A 15 -26.12 2.45 8.19
N LEU A 16 -25.91 3.77 8.17
CA LEU A 16 -24.86 4.43 8.94
C LEU A 16 -25.04 4.21 10.45
N ASP A 17 -26.25 4.32 10.99
CA ASP A 17 -26.55 4.10 12.41
C ASP A 17 -26.24 2.64 12.82
N ILE A 18 -26.57 1.68 12.00
CA ILE A 18 -26.27 0.26 12.24
C ILE A 18 -24.76 0.02 12.26
N LEU A 19 -24.02 0.56 11.29
CA LEU A 19 -22.56 0.43 11.23
C LEU A 19 -21.90 1.08 12.45
N GLU A 20 -22.35 2.27 12.84
CA GLU A 20 -21.88 2.98 14.03
C GLU A 20 -22.16 2.18 15.30
N MET A 21 -23.42 1.75 15.50
CA MET A 21 -23.80 0.92 16.64
C MET A 21 -22.98 -0.38 16.74
N TYR A 22 -22.64 -0.97 15.61
CA TYR A 22 -21.81 -2.18 15.59
C TYR A 22 -20.35 -1.84 15.91
N LEU A 23 -19.80 -0.79 15.30
CA LEU A 23 -18.39 -0.43 15.43
C LEU A 23 -18.04 0.02 16.87
N THR A 24 -18.96 0.71 17.56
CA THR A 24 -18.77 1.14 18.95
C THR A 24 -18.59 -0.02 19.94
N LYS A 25 -18.97 -1.25 19.56
CA LYS A 25 -18.73 -2.45 20.38
C LYS A 25 -17.29 -2.97 20.32
N PHE A 26 -16.43 -2.36 19.47
CA PHE A 26 -15.04 -2.79 19.30
C PHE A 26 -14.08 -1.68 19.75
N GLN A 27 -13.11 -2.04 20.59
CA GLN A 27 -12.05 -1.12 21.00
C GLN A 27 -11.02 -0.92 19.88
N GLY A 28 -10.44 0.27 19.83
CA GLY A 28 -9.38 0.61 18.87
C GLY A 28 -9.90 1.13 17.53
N PHE A 29 -11.19 1.48 17.43
CA PHE A 29 -11.80 2.13 16.28
C PHE A 29 -12.35 3.50 16.68
N GLU A 30 -12.22 4.47 15.79
CA GLU A 30 -12.72 5.83 15.95
C GLU A 30 -13.50 6.20 14.66
N ILE A 31 -14.77 6.56 14.82
CA ILE A 31 -15.55 7.09 13.69
C ILE A 31 -15.23 8.57 13.57
N VAL A 32 -14.63 8.98 12.46
CA VAL A 32 -14.18 10.35 12.22
C VAL A 32 -15.11 11.13 11.31
N GLY A 33 -16.10 10.48 10.74
CA GLY A 33 -17.13 11.12 9.93
C GLY A 33 -18.14 10.14 9.36
N ARG A 34 -19.25 10.71 8.89
CA ARG A 34 -20.32 10.04 8.15
C ARG A 34 -20.53 10.84 6.88
N CYS A 35 -20.68 10.17 5.76
CA CYS A 35 -20.93 10.77 4.43
C CYS A 35 -22.13 10.08 3.77
N ILE A 36 -22.90 10.85 3.06
CA ILE A 36 -24.05 10.33 2.31
C ILE A 36 -23.77 10.26 0.79
N CYS A 37 -22.60 10.72 0.36
CA CYS A 37 -22.18 10.65 -1.05
C CYS A 37 -20.66 10.62 -1.18
N ALA A 38 -20.16 10.20 -2.35
CA ALA A 38 -18.75 10.08 -2.65
C ALA A 38 -17.97 11.39 -2.66
N GLN A 39 -18.64 12.52 -2.97
CA GLN A 39 -18.02 13.85 -3.00
C GLN A 39 -17.58 14.31 -1.60
N GLU A 40 -18.36 14.02 -0.57
CA GLU A 40 -18.02 14.34 0.82
C GLU A 40 -16.78 13.56 1.29
N VAL A 41 -16.62 12.33 0.82
CA VAL A 41 -15.42 11.51 1.11
C VAL A 41 -14.16 12.20 0.66
N ASP A 42 -14.15 12.80 -0.55
CA ASP A 42 -12.99 13.52 -1.10
C ASP A 42 -12.58 14.71 -0.23
N ILE A 43 -13.55 15.45 0.31
CA ILE A 43 -13.31 16.60 1.19
C ILE A 43 -12.67 16.12 2.51
N ILE A 44 -13.20 15.04 3.08
CA ILE A 44 -12.69 14.50 4.34
C ILE A 44 -11.28 13.92 4.16
N LEU A 45 -11.01 13.20 3.07
CA LEU A 45 -9.68 12.65 2.78
C LEU A 45 -8.61 13.72 2.58
N GLN A 46 -8.98 14.94 2.17
CA GLN A 46 -8.04 16.07 2.08
C GLN A 46 -7.76 16.72 3.43
N SER A 47 -8.72 16.69 4.37
CA SER A 47 -8.63 17.39 5.64
C SER A 47 -8.05 16.55 6.78
N GLN A 48 -8.19 15.22 6.71
CA GLN A 48 -7.75 14.34 7.78
C GLN A 48 -7.39 12.94 7.29
N LYS A 49 -6.56 12.26 8.09
CA LYS A 49 -6.16 10.90 7.79
C LYS A 49 -7.28 9.92 8.12
N ILE A 50 -7.63 9.08 7.16
CA ILE A 50 -8.55 7.96 7.29
C ILE A 50 -7.74 6.67 7.10
N ASP A 51 -8.00 5.66 7.92
CA ASP A 51 -7.35 4.36 7.81
C ASP A 51 -8.30 3.31 7.16
N LEU A 52 -9.62 3.42 7.40
CA LEU A 52 -10.63 2.48 6.91
C LEU A 52 -11.90 3.22 6.46
N ILE A 53 -12.50 2.79 5.35
CA ILE A 53 -13.80 3.28 4.87
C ILE A 53 -14.77 2.10 4.80
N PHE A 54 -15.93 2.24 5.40
CA PHE A 54 -17.12 1.42 5.11
C PHE A 54 -17.88 2.14 4.01
N LEU A 55 -18.01 1.53 2.85
CA LEU A 55 -18.48 2.20 1.64
C LEU A 55 -19.63 1.46 0.99
N ASP A 56 -20.79 2.10 0.87
CA ASP A 56 -21.81 1.58 -0.02
C ASP A 56 -21.37 1.73 -1.49
N ILE A 57 -21.75 0.74 -2.29
CA ILE A 57 -21.54 0.77 -3.73
C ILE A 57 -22.60 1.63 -4.42
N GLN A 58 -23.85 1.53 -3.97
CA GLN A 58 -24.95 2.24 -4.59
C GLN A 58 -25.31 3.51 -3.85
N MET A 59 -24.81 4.61 -4.34
CA MET A 59 -25.12 5.95 -3.84
C MET A 59 -25.55 6.86 -4.99
N PRO A 60 -26.35 7.89 -4.72
CA PRO A 60 -26.71 8.89 -5.73
C PRO A 60 -25.48 9.57 -6.33
N GLY A 61 -25.50 9.75 -7.64
CA GLY A 61 -24.43 10.40 -8.40
C GLY A 61 -23.33 9.43 -8.82
N ILE A 62 -22.25 9.34 -8.07
CA ILE A 62 -21.13 8.43 -8.38
C ILE A 62 -21.23 7.17 -7.55
N ASN A 63 -21.34 6.03 -8.21
CA ASN A 63 -21.26 4.71 -7.59
C ASN A 63 -19.93 4.53 -6.84
N GLY A 64 -19.97 3.97 -5.61
CA GLY A 64 -18.79 3.79 -4.76
C GLY A 64 -17.66 2.97 -5.39
N MET A 65 -18.00 1.96 -6.22
CA MET A 65 -17.01 1.18 -6.97
C MET A 65 -16.37 2.03 -8.08
N ALA A 66 -17.15 2.83 -8.81
CA ALA A 66 -16.63 3.74 -9.81
C ALA A 66 -15.77 4.83 -9.17
N TRP A 67 -16.19 5.35 -8.01
CA TRP A 67 -15.43 6.36 -7.27
C TRP A 67 -14.04 5.80 -6.87
N ILE A 68 -13.95 4.62 -6.28
CA ILE A 68 -12.66 4.05 -5.84
C ILE A 68 -11.73 3.76 -7.04
N LYS A 69 -12.27 3.34 -8.18
CA LYS A 69 -11.49 3.12 -9.42
C LYS A 69 -10.87 4.42 -9.97
N THR A 70 -11.44 5.58 -9.68
CA THR A 70 -10.84 6.89 -10.06
C THR A 70 -9.63 7.25 -9.19
N LYS A 71 -9.47 6.60 -8.03
CA LYS A 71 -8.43 6.90 -7.05
C LYS A 71 -7.20 6.01 -7.26
N ASN A 72 -6.31 6.42 -8.13
CA ASN A 72 -5.06 5.69 -8.39
C ASN A 72 -3.96 6.12 -7.40
N SER A 73 -4.15 5.85 -6.10
CA SER A 73 -3.19 6.24 -5.06
C SER A 73 -2.82 5.07 -4.15
N PRO A 74 -1.53 4.80 -3.93
CA PRO A 74 -1.07 3.79 -2.97
C PRO A 74 -1.37 4.15 -1.50
N THR A 75 -1.82 5.38 -1.25
CA THR A 75 -2.14 5.90 0.10
C THR A 75 -3.62 5.85 0.43
N LEU A 76 -4.44 5.23 -0.42
CA LEU A 76 -5.86 5.09 -0.15
C LEU A 76 -6.13 4.30 1.13
N PRO A 77 -7.15 4.70 1.92
CA PRO A 77 -7.64 3.91 3.03
C PRO A 77 -8.02 2.49 2.60
N LYS A 78 -8.01 1.55 3.54
CA LYS A 78 -8.60 0.24 3.32
C LYS A 78 -10.12 0.37 3.17
N ILE A 79 -10.72 -0.52 2.38
CA ILE A 79 -12.16 -0.48 2.08
C ILE A 79 -12.84 -1.74 2.61
N ILE A 80 -14.02 -1.56 3.20
CA ILE A 80 -15.04 -2.59 3.35
C ILE A 80 -16.27 -2.13 2.58
N PHE A 81 -16.66 -2.86 1.57
CA PHE A 81 -17.92 -2.58 0.89
C PHE A 81 -19.12 -3.06 1.69
N CYS A 82 -20.19 -2.23 1.75
CA CYS A 82 -21.44 -2.50 2.42
C CYS A 82 -22.57 -2.27 1.41
N THR A 83 -23.17 -3.31 0.82
CA THR A 83 -24.11 -3.15 -0.29
C THR A 83 -25.20 -4.22 -0.31
N ALA A 84 -26.33 -3.94 -0.97
CA ALA A 84 -27.40 -4.89 -1.20
C ALA A 84 -27.13 -5.89 -2.35
N PHE A 85 -26.04 -5.70 -3.12
CA PHE A 85 -25.76 -6.49 -4.33
C PHE A 85 -24.57 -7.44 -4.13
N ASP A 86 -24.74 -8.69 -4.54
CA ASP A 86 -23.72 -9.74 -4.53
C ASP A 86 -22.81 -9.73 -5.78
N SER A 87 -23.29 -9.14 -6.88
CA SER A 87 -22.61 -9.16 -8.19
C SER A 87 -21.26 -8.42 -8.25
N PHE A 88 -21.01 -7.48 -7.33
CA PHE A 88 -19.76 -6.70 -7.30
C PHE A 88 -18.63 -7.35 -6.49
N ALA A 89 -18.90 -8.48 -5.84
CA ALA A 89 -17.88 -9.15 -5.03
C ALA A 89 -16.64 -9.58 -5.85
N VAL A 90 -16.79 -9.93 -7.11
CA VAL A 90 -15.69 -10.31 -8.00
C VAL A 90 -14.84 -9.11 -8.39
N GLU A 91 -15.43 -7.95 -8.67
CA GLU A 91 -14.71 -6.72 -9.05
C GLU A 91 -13.96 -6.08 -7.88
N SER A 92 -14.35 -6.38 -6.64
CA SER A 92 -13.71 -5.83 -5.43
C SER A 92 -12.26 -6.31 -5.23
N TYR A 93 -11.83 -7.40 -5.89
CA TYR A 93 -10.45 -7.89 -5.82
C TYR A 93 -9.42 -6.97 -6.50
N GLU A 94 -9.85 -6.07 -7.37
CA GLU A 94 -8.96 -5.13 -8.07
C GLU A 94 -8.61 -3.89 -7.24
N VAL A 95 -9.31 -3.67 -6.12
CA VAL A 95 -9.11 -2.53 -5.23
C VAL A 95 -8.64 -2.99 -3.84
N ASN A 96 -8.10 -2.10 -3.02
CA ASN A 96 -7.53 -2.37 -1.70
C ASN A 96 -8.59 -2.75 -0.63
N THR A 97 -9.43 -3.74 -0.96
CA THR A 97 -10.60 -4.17 -0.18
C THR A 97 -10.22 -5.24 0.85
N ILE A 98 -10.63 -5.04 2.11
CA ILE A 98 -10.46 -6.04 3.18
C ILE A 98 -11.60 -7.04 3.16
N ASP A 99 -12.83 -6.56 2.98
CA ASP A 99 -14.03 -7.42 3.02
C ASP A 99 -15.21 -6.79 2.26
N TYR A 100 -16.25 -7.61 2.09
CA TYR A 100 -17.49 -7.26 1.40
C TYR A 100 -18.67 -7.70 2.28
N LEU A 101 -19.54 -6.75 2.67
CA LEU A 101 -20.68 -6.99 3.54
C LEU A 101 -21.98 -6.82 2.74
N LEU A 102 -22.75 -7.90 2.64
CA LEU A 102 -24.05 -7.86 1.99
C LEU A 102 -25.12 -7.40 2.97
N LYS A 103 -25.90 -6.38 2.62
CA LYS A 103 -27.07 -5.90 3.36
C LYS A 103 -28.23 -6.92 3.23
N PRO A 104 -28.97 -7.22 4.33
CA PRO A 104 -28.82 -6.70 5.68
C PRO A 104 -27.61 -7.28 6.42
N ILE A 105 -26.76 -6.41 6.98
CA ILE A 105 -25.53 -6.80 7.65
C ILE A 105 -25.85 -7.33 9.05
N SER A 106 -25.65 -8.64 9.28
CA SER A 106 -25.74 -9.20 10.61
C SER A 106 -24.51 -8.85 11.47
N PHE A 107 -24.68 -8.70 12.78
CA PHE A 107 -23.60 -8.43 13.70
C PHE A 107 -22.46 -9.45 13.63
N ASP A 108 -22.82 -10.75 13.49
CA ASP A 108 -21.80 -11.81 13.36
C ASP A 108 -20.97 -11.69 12.07
N ARG A 109 -21.60 -11.26 10.96
CA ARG A 109 -20.89 -11.01 9.70
C ARG A 109 -19.98 -9.78 9.82
N PHE A 110 -20.47 -8.71 10.43
CA PHE A 110 -19.69 -7.51 10.74
C PHE A 110 -18.49 -7.83 11.64
N LYS A 111 -18.68 -8.60 12.71
CA LYS A 111 -17.63 -9.05 13.62
C LYS A 111 -16.51 -9.81 12.89
N LYS A 112 -16.85 -10.64 11.88
CA LYS A 112 -15.85 -11.34 11.05
C LYS A 112 -15.04 -10.35 10.23
N ALA A 113 -15.67 -9.32 9.66
CA ALA A 113 -14.97 -8.28 8.91
C ALA A 113 -14.02 -7.47 9.80
N ILE A 114 -14.47 -7.06 11.00
CA ILE A 114 -13.63 -6.36 11.98
C ILE A 114 -12.40 -7.19 12.38
N LYS A 115 -12.54 -8.50 12.57
CA LYS A 115 -11.38 -9.38 12.82
C LYS A 115 -10.37 -9.36 11.66
N LYS A 116 -10.83 -9.34 10.42
CA LYS A 116 -9.94 -9.20 9.25
C LYS A 116 -9.23 -7.83 9.24
N VAL A 117 -9.96 -6.76 9.57
CA VAL A 117 -9.39 -5.42 9.71
C VAL A 117 -8.27 -5.44 10.77
N GLN A 118 -8.57 -5.89 11.97
CA GLN A 118 -7.59 -5.96 13.07
C GLN A 118 -6.35 -6.75 12.66
N TYR A 119 -6.53 -7.93 12.04
CA TYR A 119 -5.42 -8.74 11.55
C TYR A 119 -4.58 -7.99 10.49
N THR A 120 -5.23 -7.32 9.53
CA THR A 120 -4.55 -6.57 8.46
C THR A 120 -3.71 -5.43 9.04
N PHE A 121 -4.30 -4.61 9.92
CA PHE A 121 -3.57 -3.50 10.55
C PHE A 121 -2.51 -3.97 11.55
N GLN A 122 -2.74 -5.06 12.27
CA GLN A 122 -1.73 -5.67 13.12
C GLN A 122 -0.54 -6.18 12.30
N LYS A 123 -0.80 -6.84 11.18
CA LYS A 123 0.24 -7.30 10.26
C LYS A 123 1.04 -6.12 9.67
N GLU A 124 0.37 -5.02 9.30
CA GLU A 124 1.04 -3.80 8.84
C GLU A 124 1.87 -3.14 9.95
N LEU A 125 1.40 -3.12 11.19
CA LEU A 125 2.17 -2.63 12.35
C LEU A 125 3.36 -3.51 12.68
N ILE A 126 3.24 -4.83 12.53
CA ILE A 126 4.35 -5.77 12.72
C ILE A 126 5.38 -5.60 11.60
N SER A 127 4.95 -5.37 10.36
CA SER A 127 5.85 -5.08 9.24
C SER A 127 6.50 -3.68 9.31
N THR A 128 5.92 -2.72 10.03
CA THR A 128 6.56 -1.44 10.36
C THR A 128 7.42 -1.52 11.62
N ASN A 129 7.15 -2.44 12.53
CA ASN A 129 7.97 -2.76 13.72
C ASN A 129 8.83 -4.00 13.46
N LYS A 130 9.90 -3.84 12.62
CA LYS A 130 11.07 -4.75 12.59
C LYS A 130 10.80 -6.26 12.50
N GLU A 131 9.94 -6.75 11.62
CA GLU A 131 10.30 -7.99 10.94
C GLU A 131 11.28 -7.59 9.83
N GLU A 132 12.51 -8.04 9.94
CA GLU A 132 13.48 -7.93 8.88
C GLU A 132 12.85 -8.55 7.61
N GLN A 133 12.43 -7.68 6.68
CA GLN A 133 11.90 -8.16 5.42
C GLN A 133 13.04 -8.81 4.63
N TYR A 134 12.81 -10.00 4.13
CA TYR A 134 13.79 -10.75 3.36
C TYR A 134 13.30 -10.95 1.93
N ILE A 135 14.26 -10.95 1.00
CA ILE A 135 14.02 -11.53 -0.33
C ILE A 135 14.69 -12.89 -0.41
N SER A 136 14.04 -13.82 -1.09
CA SER A 136 14.64 -15.11 -1.45
C SER A 136 15.08 -15.03 -2.91
N ILE A 137 16.37 -15.25 -3.15
CA ILE A 137 16.97 -15.28 -4.49
C ILE A 137 17.68 -16.61 -4.73
N ARG A 138 17.80 -17.01 -5.99
CA ARG A 138 18.59 -18.17 -6.38
C ARG A 138 19.85 -17.71 -7.10
N SER A 139 20.99 -17.93 -6.47
CA SER A 139 22.32 -17.65 -7.03
C SER A 139 23.21 -18.86 -6.85
N GLU A 140 24.05 -19.20 -7.82
CA GLU A 140 24.97 -20.34 -7.76
C GLU A 140 24.30 -21.67 -7.36
N ARG A 141 23.11 -21.94 -7.89
CA ARG A 141 22.26 -23.11 -7.58
C ARG A 141 21.77 -23.21 -6.12
N LYS A 142 22.04 -22.20 -5.28
CA LYS A 142 21.61 -22.11 -3.88
C LYS A 142 20.54 -21.05 -3.70
N PHE A 143 19.67 -21.23 -2.72
CA PHE A 143 18.74 -20.20 -2.27
C PHE A 143 19.38 -19.37 -1.16
N HIS A 144 19.36 -18.05 -1.34
CA HIS A 144 19.84 -17.08 -0.36
C HIS A 144 18.67 -16.25 0.16
N LYS A 145 18.54 -16.15 1.48
CA LYS A 145 17.61 -15.26 2.16
C LYS A 145 18.37 -13.99 2.54
N ILE A 146 18.06 -12.86 1.90
CA ILE A 146 18.76 -11.60 2.09
C ILE A 146 17.82 -10.59 2.74
N ALA A 147 18.25 -9.99 3.86
CA ALA A 147 17.47 -8.93 4.50
C ALA A 147 17.43 -7.69 3.60
N ILE A 148 16.23 -7.12 3.43
CA ILE A 148 16.02 -5.93 2.57
C ILE A 148 16.86 -4.75 3.05
N LYS A 149 17.04 -4.60 4.36
CA LYS A 149 17.89 -3.57 4.96
C LYS A 149 19.36 -3.65 4.55
N ASP A 150 19.84 -4.84 4.16
CA ASP A 150 21.25 -5.04 3.78
C ASP A 150 21.49 -4.74 2.30
N ILE A 151 20.44 -4.63 1.50
CA ILE A 151 20.53 -4.39 0.06
C ILE A 151 20.80 -2.89 -0.17
N LEU A 152 21.84 -2.61 -0.94
CA LEU A 152 22.19 -1.27 -1.37
C LEU A 152 21.47 -0.92 -2.68
N TYR A 153 21.63 -1.76 -3.68
CA TYR A 153 20.99 -1.58 -4.99
C TYR A 153 21.05 -2.88 -5.81
N PHE A 154 20.26 -2.90 -6.87
CA PHE A 154 20.29 -3.93 -7.91
C PHE A 154 20.84 -3.33 -9.20
N HIS A 155 21.68 -4.08 -9.90
CA HIS A 155 22.24 -3.69 -11.18
C HIS A 155 21.90 -4.74 -12.24
N SER A 156 21.26 -4.35 -13.34
CA SER A 156 20.91 -5.22 -14.46
C SER A 156 22.06 -5.36 -15.45
N LEU A 157 22.34 -6.59 -15.83
CA LEU A 157 23.31 -6.97 -16.86
C LEU A 157 22.66 -7.99 -17.80
N SER A 158 22.18 -7.55 -18.96
CA SER A 158 21.51 -8.42 -19.94
C SER A 158 20.35 -9.20 -19.29
N ASN A 159 20.42 -10.53 -19.26
CA ASN A 159 19.41 -11.44 -18.71
C ASN A 159 19.61 -11.75 -17.22
N TYR A 160 20.52 -11.04 -16.55
CA TYR A 160 20.82 -11.19 -15.14
C TYR A 160 20.67 -9.86 -14.41
N TYR A 161 20.51 -9.93 -13.12
CA TYR A 161 20.72 -8.79 -12.24
C TYR A 161 21.63 -9.19 -11.08
N ILE A 162 22.39 -8.24 -10.59
CA ILE A 162 23.25 -8.40 -9.43
C ILE A 162 22.56 -7.72 -8.25
N VAL A 163 22.39 -8.43 -7.14
CA VAL A 163 22.01 -7.87 -5.84
C VAL A 163 23.28 -7.45 -5.14
N ILE A 164 23.43 -6.17 -4.85
CA ILE A 164 24.58 -5.61 -4.13
C ILE A 164 24.14 -5.31 -2.71
N THR A 165 24.78 -5.95 -1.74
CA THR A 165 24.63 -5.71 -0.31
C THR A 165 25.89 -5.05 0.25
N GLN A 166 25.88 -4.71 1.53
CA GLN A 166 27.07 -4.16 2.19
C GLN A 166 28.27 -5.14 2.18
N SER A 167 28.00 -6.45 2.23
CA SER A 167 29.05 -7.47 2.41
C SER A 167 29.21 -8.41 1.22
N SER A 168 28.23 -8.50 0.32
CA SER A 168 28.19 -9.54 -0.71
C SER A 168 27.53 -9.08 -2.01
N LYS A 169 27.78 -9.84 -3.08
CA LYS A 169 27.14 -9.69 -4.39
C LYS A 169 26.57 -11.03 -4.82
N TYR A 170 25.34 -11.00 -5.36
CA TYR A 170 24.65 -12.21 -5.83
C TYR A 170 24.21 -12.01 -7.26
N ILE A 171 24.57 -12.94 -8.17
CA ILE A 171 24.14 -12.90 -9.57
C ILE A 171 22.89 -13.76 -9.70
N VAL A 172 21.81 -13.17 -10.22
CA VAL A 172 20.52 -13.82 -10.34
C VAL A 172 20.01 -13.73 -11.77
N TYR A 173 19.57 -14.84 -12.32
CA TYR A 173 18.92 -14.87 -13.63
C TYR A 173 17.52 -14.25 -13.53
N GLY A 174 17.25 -13.26 -14.39
CA GLY A 174 15.96 -12.56 -14.42
C GLY A 174 16.09 -11.09 -14.79
N SER A 175 14.96 -10.39 -14.84
CA SER A 175 14.89 -8.96 -15.15
C SER A 175 14.56 -8.11 -13.92
N LEU A 176 15.11 -6.89 -13.88
CA LEU A 176 14.80 -5.93 -12.83
C LEU A 176 13.31 -5.53 -12.81
N SER A 177 12.64 -5.50 -13.97
CA SER A 177 11.21 -5.16 -14.02
C SER A 177 10.35 -6.18 -13.28
N LYS A 178 10.62 -7.49 -13.45
CA LYS A 178 9.93 -8.53 -12.69
C LYS A 178 10.28 -8.50 -11.21
N LEU A 179 11.51 -8.16 -10.86
CA LEU A 179 11.95 -8.03 -9.47
C LEU A 179 11.25 -6.85 -8.79
N GLU A 180 11.15 -5.70 -9.45
CA GLU A 180 10.54 -4.48 -8.94
C GLU A 180 9.12 -4.70 -8.42
N HIS A 181 8.30 -5.49 -9.13
CA HIS A 181 6.94 -5.86 -8.70
C HIS A 181 6.90 -6.78 -7.46
N ARG A 182 8.01 -7.45 -7.12
CA ARG A 182 8.11 -8.36 -5.98
C ARG A 182 8.68 -7.70 -4.73
N LEU A 183 9.27 -6.53 -4.89
CA LEU A 183 9.89 -5.78 -3.81
C LEU A 183 8.88 -4.83 -3.14
N PRO A 184 9.07 -4.52 -1.84
CA PRO A 184 8.26 -3.49 -1.18
C PRO A 184 8.45 -2.14 -1.87
N GLN A 185 7.38 -1.59 -2.43
CA GLN A 185 7.41 -0.35 -3.24
C GLN A 185 7.94 0.86 -2.45
N ASN A 186 7.78 0.85 -1.12
CA ASN A 186 8.25 1.92 -0.26
C ASN A 186 9.77 1.86 0.01
N SER A 187 10.42 0.72 -0.23
CA SER A 187 11.84 0.51 0.11
C SER A 187 12.80 0.77 -1.04
N PHE A 188 12.35 0.62 -2.28
CA PHE A 188 13.20 0.73 -3.46
C PHE A 188 12.65 1.72 -4.47
N ILE A 189 13.53 2.25 -5.31
CA ILE A 189 13.18 3.17 -6.39
C ILE A 189 14.02 2.90 -7.63
N ARG A 190 13.36 2.88 -8.79
CA ARG A 190 14.03 2.76 -10.07
C ARG A 190 14.59 4.09 -10.51
N ILE A 191 15.91 4.17 -10.67
CA ILE A 191 16.63 5.40 -11.09
C ILE A 191 17.17 5.31 -12.51
N HIS A 192 17.31 4.11 -13.06
CA HIS A 192 17.83 3.87 -14.41
C HIS A 192 17.27 2.55 -14.95
N ARG A 193 17.32 2.36 -16.29
CA ARG A 193 16.97 1.05 -16.87
C ARG A 193 17.74 -0.11 -16.26
N SER A 194 18.97 0.15 -15.78
CA SER A 194 19.86 -0.83 -15.19
C SER A 194 20.00 -0.73 -13.68
N TYR A 195 19.38 0.26 -12.99
CA TYR A 195 19.55 0.44 -11.55
C TYR A 195 18.23 0.60 -10.83
N LEU A 196 18.05 -0.18 -9.77
CA LEU A 196 16.98 -0.10 -8.77
C LEU A 196 17.66 0.02 -7.41
N VAL A 197 17.41 1.09 -6.65
CA VAL A 197 18.19 1.43 -5.45
C VAL A 197 17.32 1.45 -4.20
N ALA A 198 17.92 1.11 -3.05
CA ALA A 198 17.26 1.23 -1.76
C ALA A 198 17.20 2.71 -1.37
N LYS A 199 15.97 3.23 -1.12
CA LYS A 199 15.73 4.64 -0.78
C LYS A 199 16.47 5.06 0.48
N SER A 200 16.52 4.19 1.48
CA SER A 200 17.20 4.42 2.77
C SER A 200 18.73 4.45 2.68
N ARG A 201 19.30 4.08 1.54
CA ARG A 201 20.76 4.03 1.30
C ARG A 201 21.27 5.15 0.40
N ILE A 202 20.39 6.08 0.01
CA ILE A 202 20.77 7.26 -0.77
C ILE A 202 21.49 8.23 0.17
N GLU A 203 22.78 8.46 -0.09
CA GLU A 203 23.63 9.39 0.65
C GLU A 203 23.54 10.80 0.10
N ALA A 204 23.49 10.90 -1.24
CA ALA A 204 23.32 12.18 -1.93
C ALA A 204 22.63 11.98 -3.28
N LEU A 205 21.96 13.04 -3.73
CA LEU A 205 21.18 13.06 -4.96
C LEU A 205 21.48 14.34 -5.75
N SER A 206 21.90 14.18 -7.00
CA SER A 206 22.04 15.27 -7.96
C SER A 206 20.97 15.18 -9.06
N SER A 207 21.05 16.03 -10.07
CA SER A 207 20.18 15.96 -11.26
C SER A 207 20.48 14.77 -12.17
N THR A 208 21.68 14.17 -12.08
CA THR A 208 22.19 13.13 -12.98
C THR A 208 22.61 11.85 -12.29
N GLU A 209 22.85 11.88 -10.98
CA GLU A 209 23.45 10.78 -10.22
C GLU A 209 22.87 10.67 -8.81
N VAL A 210 22.88 9.43 -8.31
CA VAL A 210 22.61 9.07 -6.90
C VAL A 210 23.87 8.47 -6.32
N ILE A 211 24.27 8.88 -5.12
CA ILE A 211 25.43 8.34 -4.38
C ILE A 211 24.92 7.30 -3.35
N ILE A 212 25.49 6.09 -3.43
CA ILE A 212 25.21 5.01 -2.48
C ILE A 212 26.54 4.31 -2.14
N SER A 213 26.91 4.30 -0.86
CA SER A 213 28.18 3.75 -0.34
C SER A 213 29.37 4.27 -1.13
N GLY A 214 29.39 5.59 -1.35
CA GLY A 214 30.46 6.29 -2.07
C GLY A 214 30.50 6.02 -3.59
N LYS A 215 29.51 5.29 -4.14
CA LYS A 215 29.44 4.98 -5.57
C LYS A 215 28.39 5.84 -6.28
N ASN A 216 28.81 6.49 -7.38
CA ASN A 216 27.92 7.26 -8.24
C ASN A 216 27.15 6.35 -9.19
N LEU A 217 25.81 6.39 -9.12
CA LEU A 217 24.90 5.63 -9.96
C LEU A 217 24.11 6.59 -10.86
N PRO A 218 24.09 6.39 -12.20
CA PRO A 218 23.46 7.33 -13.12
C PRO A 218 21.93 7.30 -13.02
N ILE A 219 21.32 8.48 -13.17
CA ILE A 219 19.87 8.65 -13.30
C ILE A 219 19.49 8.76 -14.76
N GLY A 220 18.67 7.82 -15.24
CA GLY A 220 18.12 7.89 -16.59
C GLY A 220 17.09 9.00 -16.73
N LYS A 221 17.06 9.70 -17.88
CA LYS A 221 16.13 10.83 -18.14
C LYS A 221 14.66 10.50 -17.77
N LYS A 222 14.18 9.30 -18.15
CA LYS A 222 12.84 8.81 -17.88
C LYS A 222 12.50 8.61 -16.39
N TYR A 223 13.51 8.49 -15.52
CA TYR A 223 13.35 8.13 -14.11
C TYR A 223 13.51 9.32 -13.15
N ARG A 224 13.79 10.52 -13.67
CA ARG A 224 14.03 11.73 -12.86
C ARG A 224 12.82 12.14 -12.03
N GLU A 225 11.63 11.99 -12.60
CA GLU A 225 10.37 12.35 -11.92
C GLU A 225 10.09 11.46 -10.70
N ASN A 226 10.51 10.19 -10.76
CA ASN A 226 10.37 9.26 -9.64
C ASN A 226 11.10 9.74 -8.36
N LEU A 227 12.13 10.57 -8.51
CA LEU A 227 12.99 11.04 -7.41
C LEU A 227 12.49 12.33 -6.74
N ASN A 228 11.45 12.98 -7.28
CA ASN A 228 10.90 14.21 -6.71
C ASN A 228 10.46 14.07 -5.24
N PRO A 229 9.80 12.97 -4.82
CA PRO A 229 9.43 12.80 -3.41
C PRO A 229 10.64 12.67 -2.46
N ILE A 230 11.79 12.19 -2.96
CA ILE A 230 13.02 12.00 -2.15
C ILE A 230 13.76 13.32 -2.00
N LYS A 231 13.75 14.20 -3.01
CA LYS A 231 14.36 15.52 -2.94
C LYS A 231 13.80 16.39 -1.82
N LEU A 232 12.49 16.24 -1.54
CA LEU A 232 11.80 16.97 -0.47
C LEU A 232 12.14 16.46 0.95
N GLN A 233 12.76 15.29 1.08
CA GLN A 233 13.13 14.70 2.38
C GLN A 233 14.60 14.92 2.76
N ILE A 234 15.43 15.38 1.81
CA ILE A 234 16.88 15.61 2.01
C ILE A 234 17.19 17.10 2.20
N GLN A 235 16.23 18.00 2.02
CA GLN A 235 16.27 19.42 2.41
C GLN A 235 15.79 19.61 3.85
#